data_f4c2f59779c03871fc001e8ac9409ae9
#
_entry.id   f4c2f59779c03871fc001e8ac9409ae9
#
_cell.length_a   1.000
_cell.length_b   1.000
_cell.length_c   1.000
_cell.angle_alpha   90.00
_cell.angle_beta   90.00
_cell.angle_gamma   90.00
#
_symmetry.space_group_name_H-M   'P 1'
#
loop_
_entity.id
_entity.type
_entity.pdbx_description
1 polymer ?
#
loop_
_entity_poly.entity_id
_entity_poly.type
_entity_poly.pdbx_seq_one_letter_code
_entity_poly.pdbx_strand_id
1 'polypeptide(L)'
;MEELADEDDVRAYIAQGFTHDKISDLLTGQFPGVRGFSARSVRRYCKEHDIHWTTPVTDDELQREVEKGVEAVGPTYGRKTMKGYLATQGLYGIGEARVGRALKEAAPEYHQSRQASAARRANPIPYYAEYFGHKLHIDQNEKLGMYGVTHVAAIDGYSGKLVQTATMPLKNNQVIYRDVFRPVALTYGLWDQLRVDHGSEFLLTLFVQESLSAQRTNTSRECYVQSDSRRNHPIERIWGEVNQRVNYPIKAALNILVEQDALDLTEEKSKFSVSSVAMETSKVGMARFVDSWNMHPIPGRGTPDFIWTQQNRAAPIPPYAVPSLHEAVLAYEAATGGTLVPPHTFGLDVLAHSPAKTLEREQQMRHNFNLEDIFSRAVNGDGTLLQQAVIYHRRLTESLL
;
A
#
# COMPACT_ATOMS: atom_id res chain seq x y z
N MET A 1 -11.90 28.39 -17.10
CA MET A 1 -11.71 27.35 -16.11
C MET A 1 -12.92 26.44 -16.03
N GLU A 2 -14.13 26.95 -15.99
CA GLU A 2 -15.39 26.20 -15.86
C GLU A 2 -15.66 25.15 -16.95
N GLU A 3 -15.15 25.35 -18.16
CA GLU A 3 -15.34 24.38 -19.27
C GLU A 3 -14.20 23.35 -19.40
N LEU A 4 -13.11 23.51 -18.70
CA LEU A 4 -11.88 22.72 -18.93
C LEU A 4 -11.27 22.10 -17.66
N ALA A 5 -11.56 22.64 -16.48
CA ALA A 5 -11.11 22.06 -15.22
C ALA A 5 -12.25 21.28 -14.57
N ASP A 6 -12.06 20.00 -14.33
CA ASP A 6 -13.00 19.19 -13.57
C ASP A 6 -12.97 19.64 -12.10
N GLU A 7 -14.15 19.81 -11.51
CA GLU A 7 -14.30 20.16 -10.11
C GLU A 7 -13.67 19.11 -9.19
N ASP A 8 -13.82 17.84 -9.52
CA ASP A 8 -13.27 16.73 -8.77
C ASP A 8 -11.73 16.74 -8.78
N ASP A 9 -11.12 17.09 -9.91
CA ASP A 9 -9.66 17.26 -10.01
C ASP A 9 -9.16 18.39 -9.11
N VAL A 10 -9.83 19.53 -9.11
CA VAL A 10 -9.47 20.67 -8.27
C VAL A 10 -9.67 20.35 -6.79
N ARG A 11 -10.73 19.64 -6.42
CA ARG A 11 -10.96 19.13 -5.06
C ARG A 11 -9.87 18.16 -4.64
N ALA A 12 -9.48 17.24 -5.52
CA ALA A 12 -8.41 16.29 -5.27
C ALA A 12 -7.05 17.00 -5.04
N TYR A 13 -6.71 18.00 -5.83
CA TYR A 13 -5.48 18.79 -5.63
C TYR A 13 -5.50 19.54 -4.29
N ILE A 14 -6.61 20.14 -3.93
CA ILE A 14 -6.77 20.83 -2.64
C ILE A 14 -6.66 19.82 -1.48
N ALA A 15 -7.30 18.66 -1.57
CA ALA A 15 -7.23 17.60 -0.56
C ALA A 15 -5.81 17.08 -0.38
N GLN A 16 -5.02 17.01 -1.45
CA GLN A 16 -3.59 16.65 -1.43
C GLN A 16 -2.69 17.77 -0.89
N GLY A 17 -3.21 18.99 -0.67
CA GLY A 17 -2.46 20.11 -0.12
C GLY A 17 -1.76 20.99 -1.15
N PHE A 18 -2.17 20.94 -2.44
CA PHE A 18 -1.62 21.81 -3.48
C PHE A 18 -2.07 23.26 -3.29
N THR A 19 -1.15 24.19 -3.35
CA THR A 19 -1.47 25.62 -3.32
C THR A 19 -2.15 26.06 -4.61
N HIS A 20 -2.90 27.18 -4.59
CA HIS A 20 -3.53 27.72 -5.81
C HIS A 20 -2.50 28.03 -6.92
N ASP A 21 -1.27 28.43 -6.55
CA ASP A 21 -0.18 28.65 -7.51
C ASP A 21 0.21 27.33 -8.17
N LYS A 22 0.37 26.25 -7.37
CA LYS A 22 0.72 24.95 -7.91
C LYS A 22 -0.38 24.34 -8.78
N ILE A 23 -1.65 24.51 -8.40
CA ILE A 23 -2.79 24.09 -9.21
C ILE A 23 -2.80 24.89 -10.53
N SER A 24 -2.51 26.20 -10.48
CA SER A 24 -2.34 27.03 -11.66
C SER A 24 -1.27 26.49 -12.62
N ASP A 25 -0.11 26.10 -12.09
CA ASP A 25 0.98 25.53 -12.88
C ASP A 25 0.58 24.20 -13.53
N LEU A 26 -0.09 23.32 -12.78
CA LEU A 26 -0.57 22.04 -13.27
C LEU A 26 -1.58 22.20 -14.40
N LEU A 27 -2.61 23.01 -14.18
CA LEU A 27 -3.64 23.28 -15.19
C LEU A 27 -3.08 23.98 -16.44
N THR A 28 -2.12 24.88 -16.27
CA THR A 28 -1.42 25.52 -17.39
C THR A 28 -0.60 24.50 -18.19
N GLY A 29 0.02 23.54 -17.51
CA GLY A 29 0.76 22.45 -18.15
C GLY A 29 -0.15 21.45 -18.87
N GLN A 30 -1.33 21.14 -18.32
CA GLN A 30 -2.32 20.25 -18.94
C GLN A 30 -2.98 20.88 -20.19
N PHE A 31 -3.16 22.21 -20.18
CA PHE A 31 -3.81 22.94 -21.26
C PHE A 31 -2.90 24.04 -21.84
N PRO A 32 -1.84 23.68 -22.59
CA PRO A 32 -0.89 24.65 -23.12
C PRO A 32 -1.55 25.66 -24.04
N GLY A 33 -1.27 26.95 -23.83
CA GLY A 33 -1.82 28.05 -24.66
C GLY A 33 -3.23 28.52 -24.26
N VAL A 34 -3.90 27.85 -23.34
CA VAL A 34 -5.20 28.25 -22.80
C VAL A 34 -5.01 29.28 -21.69
N ARG A 35 -5.76 30.40 -21.77
CA ARG A 35 -5.76 31.44 -20.73
C ARG A 35 -6.83 31.14 -19.67
N GLY A 36 -6.63 31.64 -18.44
CA GLY A 36 -7.64 31.59 -17.38
C GLY A 36 -7.31 30.64 -16.23
N PHE A 37 -6.11 30.09 -16.22
CA PHE A 37 -5.63 29.19 -15.13
C PHE A 37 -4.72 29.89 -14.10
N SER A 38 -4.70 31.23 -14.02
CA SER A 38 -3.90 31.91 -13.00
C SER A 38 -4.33 31.51 -11.58
N ALA A 39 -3.42 31.59 -10.60
CA ALA A 39 -3.73 31.33 -9.19
C ALA A 39 -4.94 32.12 -8.67
N ARG A 40 -5.14 33.36 -9.21
CA ARG A 40 -6.33 34.18 -8.92
C ARG A 40 -7.61 33.55 -9.49
N SER A 41 -7.52 32.96 -10.68
CA SER A 41 -8.67 32.28 -11.32
C SER A 41 -8.98 30.98 -10.56
N VAL A 42 -7.97 30.21 -10.16
CA VAL A 42 -8.13 29.01 -9.32
C VAL A 42 -8.81 29.36 -8.00
N ARG A 43 -8.34 30.43 -7.32
CA ARG A 43 -8.96 30.90 -6.05
C ARG A 43 -10.42 31.32 -6.24
N ARG A 44 -10.73 32.00 -7.33
CA ARG A 44 -12.11 32.39 -7.65
C ARG A 44 -12.97 31.16 -7.90
N TYR A 45 -12.50 30.21 -8.71
CA TYR A 45 -13.17 28.95 -8.99
C TYR A 45 -13.45 28.15 -7.70
N CYS A 46 -12.46 27.99 -6.84
CA CYS A 46 -12.64 27.33 -5.55
C CYS A 46 -13.74 28.00 -4.70
N LYS A 47 -13.80 29.35 -4.73
CA LYS A 47 -14.84 30.09 -4.01
C LYS A 47 -16.24 29.91 -4.62
N GLU A 48 -16.35 29.90 -5.96
CA GLU A 48 -17.60 29.74 -6.69
C GLU A 48 -18.17 28.31 -6.53
N HIS A 49 -17.30 27.29 -6.42
CA HIS A 49 -17.66 25.88 -6.26
C HIS A 49 -17.61 25.36 -4.81
N ASP A 50 -17.53 26.26 -3.84
CA ASP A 50 -17.48 25.90 -2.40
C ASP A 50 -16.35 24.91 -2.07
N ILE A 51 -15.18 25.08 -2.71
CA ILE A 51 -14.00 24.24 -2.49
C ILE A 51 -13.12 24.90 -1.43
N HIS A 52 -13.06 24.31 -0.26
CA HIS A 52 -12.31 24.83 0.89
C HIS A 52 -11.00 24.06 1.11
N TRP A 53 -9.97 24.74 1.67
CA TRP A 53 -8.72 24.12 2.12
C TRP A 53 -8.89 23.17 3.29
N THR A 54 -9.94 23.36 4.03
CA THR A 54 -10.28 22.58 5.20
C THR A 54 -11.75 22.24 5.10
N THR A 55 -12.08 20.97 5.18
CA THR A 55 -13.48 20.56 5.28
C THR A 55 -14.09 21.18 6.52
N PRO A 56 -15.15 21.99 6.40
CA PRO A 56 -15.85 22.56 7.55
C PRO A 56 -16.52 21.41 8.32
N VAL A 57 -16.04 21.15 9.53
CA VAL A 57 -16.54 20.09 10.39
C VAL A 57 -16.49 20.55 11.84
N THR A 58 -17.57 20.35 12.59
CA THR A 58 -17.64 20.59 14.03
C THR A 58 -16.79 19.56 14.78
N ASP A 59 -16.51 19.79 16.07
CA ASP A 59 -15.77 18.82 16.87
C ASP A 59 -16.58 17.54 17.10
N ASP A 60 -17.91 17.61 17.23
CA ASP A 60 -18.81 16.46 17.37
C ASP A 60 -18.88 15.62 16.07
N GLU A 61 -18.91 16.27 14.92
CA GLU A 61 -18.84 15.58 13.63
C GLU A 61 -17.48 14.92 13.44
N LEU A 62 -16.39 15.63 13.74
CA LEU A 62 -15.04 15.07 13.69
C LEU A 62 -14.90 13.87 14.63
N GLN A 63 -15.47 13.94 15.84
CA GLN A 63 -15.46 12.82 16.77
C GLN A 63 -16.11 11.57 16.17
N ARG A 64 -17.30 11.71 15.58
CA ARG A 64 -18.00 10.60 14.92
C ARG A 64 -17.21 10.03 13.75
N GLU A 65 -16.58 10.88 12.93
CA GLU A 65 -15.78 10.41 11.80
C GLU A 65 -14.47 9.73 12.24
N VAL A 66 -13.88 10.19 13.33
CA VAL A 66 -12.72 9.51 13.94
C VAL A 66 -13.12 8.16 14.54
N GLU A 67 -14.29 8.05 15.18
CA GLU A 67 -14.83 6.78 15.69
C GLU A 67 -15.05 5.78 14.55
N LYS A 68 -15.69 6.18 13.46
CA LYS A 68 -15.80 5.35 12.24
C LYS A 68 -14.43 4.97 11.68
N GLY A 69 -13.49 5.90 11.71
CA GLY A 69 -12.10 5.62 11.31
C GLY A 69 -11.45 4.56 12.20
N VAL A 70 -11.62 4.63 13.51
CA VAL A 70 -11.12 3.60 14.43
C VAL A 70 -11.79 2.25 14.15
N GLU A 71 -13.10 2.22 13.90
CA GLU A 71 -13.80 0.98 13.50
C GLU A 71 -13.20 0.38 12.21
N ALA A 72 -12.87 1.21 11.24
CA ALA A 72 -12.39 0.75 9.94
C ALA A 72 -10.93 0.29 9.94
N VAL A 73 -10.04 1.00 10.65
CA VAL A 73 -8.58 0.79 10.57
C VAL A 73 -7.93 0.42 11.90
N GLY A 74 -8.72 0.27 12.96
CA GLY A 74 -8.27 -0.08 14.30
C GLY A 74 -7.71 1.11 15.10
N PRO A 75 -7.56 0.93 16.44
CA PRO A 75 -7.20 2.00 17.36
C PRO A 75 -5.70 2.35 17.36
N THR A 76 -4.88 1.62 16.62
CA THR A 76 -3.42 1.80 16.60
C THR A 76 -2.95 2.98 15.74
N TYR A 77 -3.83 3.57 14.92
CA TYR A 77 -3.49 4.73 14.10
C TYR A 77 -3.14 5.94 14.98
N GLY A 78 -1.97 6.56 14.69
CA GLY A 78 -1.60 7.83 15.29
C GLY A 78 -2.31 9.01 14.60
N ARG A 79 -2.31 10.19 15.26
CA ARG A 79 -2.99 11.39 14.75
C ARG A 79 -2.68 11.75 13.31
N LYS A 80 -1.44 11.54 12.84
CA LYS A 80 -1.02 11.85 11.46
C LYS A 80 -1.59 10.85 10.45
N THR A 81 -1.53 9.56 10.77
CA THR A 81 -2.04 8.51 9.90
C THR A 81 -3.57 8.52 9.87
N MET A 82 -4.23 8.80 11.02
CA MET A 82 -5.68 9.00 11.07
C MET A 82 -6.11 10.24 10.27
N LYS A 83 -5.34 11.34 10.32
CA LYS A 83 -5.58 12.49 9.46
C LYS A 83 -5.48 12.12 7.98
N GLY A 84 -4.52 11.29 7.60
CA GLY A 84 -4.41 10.74 6.24
C GLY A 84 -5.63 9.90 5.86
N TYR A 85 -6.07 9.01 6.76
CA TYR A 85 -7.29 8.22 6.55
C TYR A 85 -8.54 9.10 6.39
N LEU A 86 -8.74 10.10 7.25
CA LEU A 86 -9.86 11.04 7.14
C LEU A 86 -9.83 11.81 5.82
N ALA A 87 -8.64 12.17 5.32
CA ALA A 87 -8.51 12.83 4.02
C ALA A 87 -8.98 11.93 2.87
N THR A 88 -8.75 10.62 2.92
CA THR A 88 -9.28 9.67 1.93
C THR A 88 -10.81 9.52 2.00
N GLN A 89 -11.41 9.90 3.13
CA GLN A 89 -12.87 9.95 3.31
C GLN A 89 -13.47 11.34 3.02
N GLY A 90 -12.70 12.24 2.38
CA GLY A 90 -13.14 13.59 2.03
C GLY A 90 -13.01 14.64 3.15
N LEU A 91 -12.40 14.29 4.29
CA LEU A 91 -12.20 15.19 5.44
C LEU A 91 -10.74 15.67 5.50
N TYR A 92 -10.40 16.66 4.72
CA TYR A 92 -9.04 17.17 4.58
C TYR A 92 -8.81 18.51 5.28
N GLY A 93 -7.54 18.89 5.45
CA GLY A 93 -7.15 20.16 6.07
C GLY A 93 -7.36 20.26 7.58
N ILE A 94 -7.88 19.22 8.25
CA ILE A 94 -8.16 19.22 9.68
C ILE A 94 -6.86 19.26 10.49
N GLY A 95 -6.81 20.10 11.54
CA GLY A 95 -5.62 20.24 12.37
C GLY A 95 -5.29 18.99 13.18
N GLU A 96 -4.01 18.58 13.23
CA GLU A 96 -3.54 17.39 13.96
C GLU A 96 -3.96 17.37 15.44
N ALA A 97 -4.03 18.55 16.09
CA ALA A 97 -4.44 18.64 17.48
C ALA A 97 -5.91 18.26 17.67
N ARG A 98 -6.80 18.64 16.74
CA ARG A 98 -8.22 18.25 16.77
C ARG A 98 -8.37 16.74 16.60
N VAL A 99 -7.72 16.17 15.56
CA VAL A 99 -7.70 14.72 15.34
C VAL A 99 -7.11 13.98 16.54
N GLY A 100 -6.06 14.53 17.17
CA GLY A 100 -5.44 13.92 18.34
C GLY A 100 -6.35 13.90 19.58
N ARG A 101 -7.19 14.93 19.79
CA ARG A 101 -8.21 14.95 20.85
C ARG A 101 -9.29 13.91 20.59
N ALA A 102 -9.87 13.91 19.39
CA ALA A 102 -10.89 12.95 19.01
C ALA A 102 -10.40 11.48 19.13
N LEU A 103 -9.16 11.18 18.71
CA LEU A 103 -8.55 9.86 18.90
C LEU A 103 -8.36 9.47 20.37
N LYS A 104 -8.07 10.42 21.24
CA LYS A 104 -7.93 10.15 22.68
C LYS A 104 -9.27 9.75 23.28
N GLU A 105 -10.35 10.36 22.84
CA GLU A 105 -11.72 10.07 23.28
C GLU A 105 -12.25 8.77 22.67
N ALA A 106 -12.01 8.54 21.37
CA ALA A 106 -12.44 7.33 20.67
C ALA A 106 -11.72 6.05 21.15
N ALA A 107 -10.43 6.16 21.54
CA ALA A 107 -9.62 5.01 21.96
C ALA A 107 -8.61 5.40 23.05
N PRO A 108 -9.06 5.66 24.28
CA PRO A 108 -8.23 6.19 25.36
C PRO A 108 -7.13 5.24 25.82
N GLU A 109 -7.38 3.94 25.84
CA GLU A 109 -6.44 2.91 26.25
C GLU A 109 -5.20 2.81 25.35
N TYR A 110 -5.33 3.17 24.06
CA TYR A 110 -4.22 3.18 23.11
C TYR A 110 -3.41 4.48 23.11
N HIS A 111 -3.85 5.50 23.84
CA HIS A 111 -3.17 6.80 23.85
C HIS A 111 -1.75 6.70 24.42
N GLN A 112 -1.55 6.03 25.54
CA GLN A 112 -0.25 5.82 26.18
C GLN A 112 0.67 4.95 25.30
N SER A 113 0.13 3.89 24.69
CA SER A 113 0.87 3.03 23.76
C SER A 113 1.38 3.80 22.54
N ARG A 114 0.55 4.67 21.97
CA ARG A 114 0.94 5.56 20.86
C ARG A 114 2.06 6.53 21.23
N GLN A 115 2.01 7.10 22.46
CA GLN A 115 3.07 7.99 22.97
C GLN A 115 4.39 7.25 23.18
N ALA A 116 4.36 6.07 23.78
CA ALA A 116 5.54 5.25 24.02
C ALA A 116 6.23 4.80 22.70
N SER A 117 5.44 4.49 21.68
CA SER A 117 5.96 4.13 20.36
C SER A 117 6.65 5.32 19.66
N ALA A 118 6.17 6.54 19.86
CA ALA A 118 6.80 7.75 19.31
C ALA A 118 8.14 8.08 19.98
N ALA A 119 8.30 7.79 21.27
CA ALA A 119 9.52 8.09 22.03
C ALA A 119 10.70 7.15 21.72
N ARG A 120 10.46 5.94 21.19
CA ARG A 120 11.50 4.93 20.90
C ARG A 120 12.31 5.18 19.62
N ARG A 121 12.07 6.26 18.89
CA ARG A 121 12.71 6.56 17.59
C ARG A 121 13.99 7.41 17.76
N ALA A 122 14.99 6.89 18.49
CA ALA A 122 16.28 7.57 18.65
C ALA A 122 17.26 7.15 17.54
N ASN A 123 17.92 8.15 16.93
CA ASN A 123 19.05 8.09 15.98
C ASN A 123 18.84 7.30 14.68
N PRO A 124 18.15 7.85 13.67
CA PRO A 124 18.21 7.30 12.32
C PRO A 124 19.57 7.54 11.68
N ILE A 125 20.10 6.53 10.97
CA ILE A 125 21.23 6.74 10.05
C ILE A 125 20.80 7.79 9.02
N PRO A 126 21.64 8.81 8.69
CA PRO A 126 21.31 9.80 7.68
C PRO A 126 20.96 9.14 6.36
N TYR A 127 19.76 9.41 5.87
CA TYR A 127 19.25 8.92 4.60
C TYR A 127 19.00 10.11 3.66
N TYR A 128 19.42 9.97 2.42
CA TYR A 128 19.27 11.01 1.42
C TYR A 128 18.80 10.48 0.07
N ALA A 129 17.75 11.08 -0.46
CA ALA A 129 17.32 10.95 -1.85
C ALA A 129 16.99 12.36 -2.37
N GLU A 130 17.38 12.67 -3.61
CA GLU A 130 17.35 14.03 -4.15
C GLU A 130 15.99 14.39 -4.74
N TYR A 131 15.32 13.41 -5.38
CA TYR A 131 14.10 13.58 -6.15
C TYR A 131 13.31 12.27 -6.21
N PHE A 132 12.07 12.34 -6.57
CA PHE A 132 11.26 11.18 -6.92
C PHE A 132 11.83 10.53 -8.19
N GLY A 133 12.08 9.23 -8.12
CA GLY A 133 12.80 8.53 -9.18
C GLY A 133 14.28 8.30 -8.90
N HIS A 134 14.85 8.83 -7.78
CA HIS A 134 16.23 8.59 -7.42
C HIS A 134 16.44 7.16 -6.87
N LYS A 135 15.73 6.78 -5.81
CA LYS A 135 15.86 5.48 -5.15
C LYS A 135 14.49 4.87 -4.91
N LEU A 136 14.26 3.69 -5.46
CA LEU A 136 13.10 2.85 -5.15
C LEU A 136 13.53 1.74 -4.21
N HIS A 137 12.94 1.69 -3.04
CA HIS A 137 13.15 0.62 -2.08
C HIS A 137 12.05 -0.42 -2.26
N ILE A 138 12.43 -1.67 -2.49
CA ILE A 138 11.50 -2.80 -2.55
C ILE A 138 11.92 -3.79 -1.48
N ASP A 139 10.97 -4.25 -0.70
CA ASP A 139 11.20 -5.20 0.38
C ASP A 139 9.94 -6.00 0.66
N GLN A 140 10.09 -7.08 1.42
CA GLN A 140 9.01 -7.98 1.77
C GLN A 140 8.83 -8.12 3.27
N ASN A 141 7.62 -8.51 3.67
CA ASN A 141 7.25 -8.76 5.04
C ASN A 141 6.56 -10.12 5.18
N GLU A 142 7.13 -10.97 6.03
CA GLU A 142 6.71 -12.35 6.24
C GLU A 142 6.11 -12.60 7.63
N LYS A 143 5.59 -11.58 8.31
CA LYS A 143 5.03 -11.74 9.66
C LYS A 143 3.82 -12.66 9.71
N LEU A 144 3.16 -12.85 8.58
CA LEU A 144 2.09 -13.83 8.37
C LEU A 144 2.53 -15.04 7.51
N GLY A 145 3.83 -15.21 7.24
CA GLY A 145 4.36 -16.28 6.37
C GLY A 145 3.95 -17.69 6.81
N MET A 146 3.83 -17.94 8.12
CA MET A 146 3.33 -19.22 8.63
C MET A 146 1.88 -19.54 8.25
N TYR A 147 1.12 -18.51 7.84
CA TYR A 147 -0.25 -18.62 7.32
C TYR A 147 -0.34 -18.42 5.82
N GLY A 148 0.79 -18.48 5.11
CA GLY A 148 0.84 -18.31 3.67
C GLY A 148 0.44 -16.91 3.21
N VAL A 149 0.97 -15.87 3.88
CA VAL A 149 0.79 -14.46 3.48
C VAL A 149 2.12 -13.73 3.59
N THR A 150 2.59 -13.23 2.46
CA THR A 150 3.78 -12.38 2.34
C THR A 150 3.41 -11.10 1.63
N HIS A 151 3.74 -9.95 2.21
CA HIS A 151 3.58 -8.65 1.57
C HIS A 151 4.87 -8.19 0.93
N VAL A 152 4.76 -7.54 -0.22
CA VAL A 152 5.85 -6.79 -0.85
C VAL A 152 5.40 -5.36 -1.04
N ALA A 153 6.28 -4.41 -0.77
CA ALA A 153 6.01 -3.00 -1.00
C ALA A 153 7.17 -2.33 -1.71
N ALA A 154 6.84 -1.33 -2.52
CA ALA A 154 7.78 -0.42 -3.15
C ALA A 154 7.53 1.01 -2.65
N ILE A 155 8.58 1.66 -2.13
CA ILE A 155 8.51 3.03 -1.60
C ILE A 155 9.57 3.91 -2.27
N ASP A 156 9.15 5.09 -2.71
CA ASP A 156 10.09 6.11 -3.19
C ASP A 156 10.83 6.76 -2.03
N GLY A 157 12.15 6.82 -2.14
CA GLY A 157 13.00 7.30 -1.06
C GLY A 157 12.96 8.80 -0.81
N TYR A 158 12.56 9.61 -1.80
CA TYR A 158 12.46 11.06 -1.67
C TYR A 158 11.15 11.51 -1.05
N SER A 159 10.06 11.03 -1.60
CA SER A 159 8.71 11.42 -1.18
C SER A 159 8.21 10.62 0.02
N GLY A 160 8.73 9.39 0.18
CA GLY A 160 8.16 8.42 1.11
C GLY A 160 6.81 7.85 0.65
N LYS A 161 6.46 8.03 -0.64
CA LYS A 161 5.24 7.49 -1.24
C LYS A 161 5.38 5.98 -1.42
N LEU A 162 4.40 5.23 -0.92
CA LEU A 162 4.20 3.84 -1.32
C LEU A 162 3.64 3.86 -2.74
N VAL A 163 4.45 3.44 -3.70
CA VAL A 163 4.10 3.48 -5.12
C VAL A 163 3.42 2.19 -5.59
N GLN A 164 3.67 1.07 -4.90
CA GLN A 164 2.99 -0.19 -5.16
C GLN A 164 3.12 -1.16 -3.99
N THR A 165 2.14 -2.04 -3.84
CA THR A 165 2.16 -3.18 -2.91
C THR A 165 1.58 -4.41 -3.58
N ALA A 166 2.03 -5.59 -3.16
CA ALA A 166 1.43 -6.86 -3.52
C ALA A 166 1.38 -7.80 -2.31
N THR A 167 0.43 -8.73 -2.33
CA THR A 167 0.29 -9.80 -1.34
C THR A 167 0.29 -11.13 -2.05
N MET A 168 1.15 -12.04 -1.63
CA MET A 168 1.33 -13.36 -2.24
C MET A 168 1.41 -14.44 -1.16
N PRO A 169 1.11 -15.71 -1.49
CA PRO A 169 1.15 -16.79 -0.51
C PRO A 169 2.57 -17.14 -0.08
N LEU A 170 3.50 -17.13 -1.02
CA LEU A 170 4.91 -17.47 -0.83
C LEU A 170 5.79 -16.53 -1.66
N LYS A 171 7.03 -16.29 -1.23
CA LYS A 171 8.01 -15.49 -1.97
C LYS A 171 8.16 -15.98 -3.41
N ASN A 172 8.06 -15.07 -4.36
CA ASN A 172 8.16 -15.44 -5.76
C ASN A 172 8.64 -14.28 -6.64
N ASN A 173 9.71 -14.52 -7.43
CA ASN A 173 10.29 -13.58 -8.37
C ASN A 173 9.28 -13.04 -9.37
N GLN A 174 8.48 -13.95 -9.93
CA GLN A 174 7.54 -13.63 -11.00
C GLN A 174 6.41 -12.74 -10.50
N VAL A 175 5.92 -12.98 -9.26
CA VAL A 175 4.89 -12.16 -8.62
C VAL A 175 5.42 -10.76 -8.32
N ILE A 176 6.64 -10.66 -7.75
CA ILE A 176 7.26 -9.35 -7.45
C ILE A 176 7.45 -8.54 -8.72
N TYR A 177 7.94 -9.16 -9.78
CA TYR A 177 8.08 -8.50 -11.06
C TYR A 177 6.73 -8.04 -11.64
N ARG A 178 5.77 -8.96 -11.75
CA ARG A 178 4.47 -8.74 -12.40
C ARG A 178 3.62 -7.72 -11.66
N ASP A 179 3.56 -7.83 -10.33
CA ASP A 179 2.58 -7.10 -9.50
C ASP A 179 3.18 -5.87 -8.81
N VAL A 180 4.52 -5.76 -8.71
CA VAL A 180 5.18 -4.62 -8.08
C VAL A 180 6.02 -3.84 -9.08
N PHE A 181 7.11 -4.40 -9.59
CA PHE A 181 8.06 -3.63 -10.40
C PHE A 181 7.46 -3.16 -11.73
N ARG A 182 6.85 -4.09 -12.49
CA ARG A 182 6.30 -3.76 -13.81
C ARG A 182 5.21 -2.69 -13.76
N PRO A 183 4.20 -2.74 -12.86
CA PRO A 183 3.22 -1.67 -12.71
C PRO A 183 3.86 -0.33 -12.32
N VAL A 184 4.86 -0.33 -11.45
CA VAL A 184 5.59 0.89 -11.06
C VAL A 184 6.29 1.51 -12.26
N ALA A 185 7.02 0.71 -13.06
CA ALA A 185 7.71 1.17 -14.25
C ALA A 185 6.74 1.74 -15.31
N LEU A 186 5.57 1.11 -15.47
CA LEU A 186 4.54 1.55 -16.43
C LEU A 186 3.82 2.82 -15.98
N THR A 187 3.64 3.02 -14.65
CA THR A 187 2.86 4.15 -14.13
C THR A 187 3.73 5.39 -13.92
N TYR A 188 4.92 5.21 -13.39
CA TYR A 188 5.79 6.32 -12.97
C TYR A 188 7.05 6.46 -13.82
N GLY A 189 7.52 5.39 -14.47
CA GLY A 189 8.79 5.31 -15.16
C GLY A 189 9.86 4.55 -14.38
N LEU A 190 11.12 4.65 -14.81
CA LEU A 190 12.26 3.99 -14.19
C LEU A 190 12.92 4.87 -13.12
N TRP A 191 13.24 4.26 -11.99
CA TRP A 191 14.12 4.86 -10.99
C TRP A 191 15.58 4.70 -11.36
N ASP A 192 16.41 5.66 -10.95
CA ASP A 192 17.87 5.59 -11.17
C ASP A 192 18.48 4.38 -10.45
N GLN A 193 17.96 4.03 -9.28
CA GLN A 193 18.50 2.95 -8.48
C GLN A 193 17.40 2.19 -7.73
N LEU A 194 17.36 0.86 -7.90
CA LEU A 194 16.60 -0.02 -7.01
C LEU A 194 17.43 -0.34 -5.76
N ARG A 195 16.75 -0.46 -4.62
CA ARG A 195 17.33 -0.95 -3.37
C ARG A 195 16.50 -2.11 -2.85
N VAL A 196 17.15 -3.27 -2.70
CA VAL A 196 16.57 -4.49 -2.17
C VAL A 196 17.53 -5.13 -1.17
N ASP A 197 17.08 -6.10 -0.42
CA ASP A 197 17.97 -6.96 0.34
C ASP A 197 18.66 -8.02 -0.55
N HIS A 198 19.42 -8.93 0.06
CA HIS A 198 20.12 -10.00 -0.67
C HIS A 198 19.22 -11.19 -1.03
N GLY A 199 17.91 -11.05 -0.97
CA GLY A 199 16.97 -12.12 -1.29
C GLY A 199 16.99 -12.52 -2.77
N SER A 200 16.96 -13.82 -3.04
CA SER A 200 16.91 -14.35 -4.41
C SER A 200 15.59 -14.05 -5.12
N GLU A 201 14.55 -13.69 -4.40
CA GLU A 201 13.22 -13.32 -4.91
C GLU A 201 13.19 -12.01 -5.69
N PHE A 202 14.26 -11.21 -5.66
CA PHE A 202 14.36 -9.97 -6.44
C PHE A 202 15.13 -10.14 -7.77
N LEU A 203 15.74 -11.29 -8.02
CA LEU A 203 16.65 -11.49 -9.15
C LEU A 203 16.04 -11.12 -10.51
N LEU A 204 14.79 -11.53 -10.78
CA LEU A 204 14.11 -11.17 -12.03
C LEU A 204 13.93 -9.65 -12.15
N THR A 205 13.54 -9.00 -11.08
CA THR A 205 13.36 -7.53 -11.01
C THR A 205 14.68 -6.80 -11.27
N LEU A 206 15.77 -7.26 -10.63
CA LEU A 206 17.10 -6.67 -10.80
C LEU A 206 17.63 -6.86 -12.22
N PHE A 207 17.43 -8.04 -12.80
CA PHE A 207 17.80 -8.36 -14.19
C PHE A 207 17.10 -7.42 -15.18
N VAL A 208 15.79 -7.21 -15.02
CA VAL A 208 15.05 -6.31 -15.92
C VAL A 208 15.46 -4.85 -15.69
N GLN A 209 15.66 -4.41 -14.45
CA GLN A 209 16.17 -3.06 -14.16
C GLN A 209 17.55 -2.83 -14.80
N GLU A 210 18.42 -3.82 -14.79
CA GLU A 210 19.73 -3.75 -15.44
C GLU A 210 19.62 -3.70 -16.95
N SER A 211 18.77 -4.53 -17.57
CA SER A 211 18.52 -4.53 -19.02
C SER A 211 17.97 -3.19 -19.52
N LEU A 212 17.22 -2.48 -18.69
CA LEU A 212 16.65 -1.16 -18.97
C LEU A 212 17.55 0.00 -18.50
N SER A 213 18.76 -0.29 -18.00
CA SER A 213 19.60 0.69 -17.29
C SER A 213 19.94 1.94 -18.12
N ALA A 214 20.09 1.82 -19.43
CA ALA A 214 20.37 2.94 -20.33
C ALA A 214 19.19 3.93 -20.47
N GLN A 215 17.99 3.54 -20.08
CA GLN A 215 16.77 4.37 -20.18
C GLN A 215 16.47 5.16 -18.91
N ARG A 216 17.29 5.04 -17.86
CA ARG A 216 17.16 5.79 -16.61
C ARG A 216 17.56 7.26 -16.81
N THR A 217 17.04 8.15 -15.97
CA THR A 217 17.39 9.57 -16.01
C THR A 217 18.85 9.80 -15.66
N ASN A 218 19.38 9.10 -14.65
CA ASN A 218 20.79 9.17 -14.26
C ASN A 218 21.46 7.80 -14.41
N THR A 219 22.17 7.61 -15.51
CA THR A 219 22.89 6.38 -15.84
C THR A 219 24.25 6.25 -15.18
N SER A 220 24.76 7.30 -14.51
CA SER A 220 26.04 7.26 -13.79
C SER A 220 25.95 6.52 -12.45
N ARG A 221 24.73 6.25 -11.96
CA ARG A 221 24.51 5.48 -10.73
C ARG A 221 24.41 3.99 -11.05
N GLU A 222 24.80 3.16 -10.08
CA GLU A 222 24.48 1.74 -10.12
C GLU A 222 22.96 1.57 -10.23
N CYS A 223 22.50 0.74 -11.17
CA CYS A 223 21.06 0.57 -11.43
C CYS A 223 20.31 -0.13 -10.29
N TYR A 224 21.03 -0.88 -9.45
CA TYR A 224 20.52 -1.41 -8.21
C TYR A 224 21.62 -1.52 -7.15
N VAL A 225 21.20 -1.63 -5.90
CA VAL A 225 22.07 -1.95 -4.76
C VAL A 225 21.37 -2.99 -3.90
N GLN A 226 22.04 -4.11 -3.70
CA GLN A 226 21.66 -5.07 -2.67
C GLN A 226 22.37 -4.71 -1.36
N SER A 227 21.63 -4.58 -0.28
CA SER A 227 22.17 -4.18 1.02
C SER A 227 21.47 -4.88 2.16
N ASP A 228 22.14 -5.02 3.30
CA ASP A 228 21.50 -5.50 4.52
C ASP A 228 20.22 -4.69 4.82
N SER A 229 19.20 -5.36 5.36
CA SER A 229 17.90 -4.77 5.73
C SER A 229 18.07 -3.49 6.57
N ARG A 230 19.06 -3.45 7.47
CA ARG A 230 19.39 -2.27 8.31
C ARG A 230 19.70 -0.99 7.52
N ARG A 231 20.05 -1.08 6.24
CA ARG A 231 20.33 0.05 5.34
C ARG A 231 19.17 0.39 4.43
N ASN A 232 18.06 -0.37 4.52
CA ASN A 232 16.82 -0.16 3.75
C ASN A 232 15.76 0.62 4.57
N HIS A 233 16.20 1.63 5.33
CA HIS A 233 15.41 2.35 6.32
C HIS A 233 14.01 2.83 5.90
N PRO A 234 13.78 3.40 4.70
CA PRO A 234 12.46 3.88 4.34
C PRO A 234 11.41 2.78 4.40
N ILE A 235 11.71 1.61 3.85
CA ILE A 235 10.77 0.48 3.79
C ILE A 235 10.66 -0.24 5.14
N GLU A 236 11.75 -0.40 5.87
CA GLU A 236 11.76 -1.02 7.19
C GLU A 236 10.83 -0.28 8.17
N ARG A 237 10.79 1.04 8.08
CA ARG A 237 9.87 1.86 8.88
C ARG A 237 8.40 1.56 8.55
N ILE A 238 8.08 1.33 7.28
CA ILE A 238 6.74 0.96 6.83
C ILE A 238 6.31 -0.35 7.46
N TRP A 239 7.18 -1.36 7.48
CA TRP A 239 6.86 -2.66 8.04
C TRP A 239 6.51 -2.62 9.52
N GLY A 240 7.14 -1.74 10.29
CA GLY A 240 6.76 -1.52 11.68
C GLY A 240 5.31 -1.05 11.83
N GLU A 241 4.86 -0.18 10.95
CA GLU A 241 3.50 0.35 10.94
C GLU A 241 2.49 -0.69 10.39
N VAL A 242 2.82 -1.39 9.29
CA VAL A 242 1.99 -2.45 8.72
C VAL A 242 1.80 -3.61 9.71
N ASN A 243 2.87 -4.00 10.40
CA ASN A 243 2.79 -5.09 11.37
C ASN A 243 1.76 -4.79 12.47
N GLN A 244 1.77 -3.58 13.00
CA GLN A 244 0.84 -3.20 14.07
C GLN A 244 -0.61 -3.05 13.61
N ARG A 245 -0.83 -2.66 12.37
CA ARG A 245 -2.14 -2.27 11.86
C ARG A 245 -2.83 -3.32 10.99
N VAL A 246 -2.04 -4.23 10.41
CA VAL A 246 -2.55 -5.27 9.51
C VAL A 246 -2.16 -6.65 10.01
N ASN A 247 -0.85 -6.91 10.15
CA ASN A 247 -0.38 -8.28 10.33
C ASN A 247 -0.66 -8.84 11.73
N TYR A 248 -0.38 -8.10 12.80
CA TYR A 248 -0.54 -8.63 14.15
C TYR A 248 -2.00 -8.88 14.56
N PRO A 249 -2.97 -8.01 14.22
CA PRO A 249 -4.38 -8.32 14.45
C PRO A 249 -4.84 -9.60 13.75
N ILE A 250 -4.52 -9.75 12.46
CA ILE A 250 -4.83 -10.97 11.69
C ILE A 250 -4.13 -12.19 12.30
N LYS A 251 -2.84 -12.06 12.64
CA LYS A 251 -2.07 -13.14 13.26
C LYS A 251 -2.67 -13.59 14.57
N ALA A 252 -3.09 -12.65 15.41
CA ALA A 252 -3.71 -12.97 16.70
C ALA A 252 -4.99 -13.79 16.53
N ALA A 253 -5.85 -13.42 15.57
CA ALA A 253 -7.06 -14.15 15.25
C ALA A 253 -6.77 -15.58 14.74
N LEU A 254 -5.76 -15.74 13.89
CA LEU A 254 -5.38 -17.06 13.33
C LEU A 254 -4.67 -17.96 14.35
N ASN A 255 -3.87 -17.38 15.25
CA ASN A 255 -3.23 -18.15 16.33
C ASN A 255 -4.27 -18.88 17.20
N ILE A 256 -5.40 -18.24 17.49
CA ILE A 256 -6.49 -18.84 18.27
C ILE A 256 -7.02 -20.11 17.59
N LEU A 257 -7.15 -20.15 16.25
CA LEU A 257 -7.57 -21.34 15.53
C LEU A 257 -6.59 -22.51 15.70
N VAL A 258 -5.29 -22.22 15.70
CA VAL A 258 -4.25 -23.22 15.90
C VAL A 258 -4.23 -23.69 17.35
N GLU A 259 -4.31 -22.78 18.32
CA GLU A 259 -4.34 -23.09 19.76
C GLU A 259 -5.57 -23.92 20.17
N GLN A 260 -6.68 -23.78 19.44
CA GLN A 260 -7.91 -24.53 19.67
C GLN A 260 -8.00 -25.83 18.85
N ASP A 261 -6.94 -26.24 18.16
CA ASP A 261 -6.91 -27.39 17.25
C ASP A 261 -7.99 -27.33 16.14
N ALA A 262 -8.52 -26.11 15.84
CA ALA A 262 -9.51 -25.91 14.80
C ALA A 262 -8.89 -25.75 13.40
N LEU A 263 -7.58 -25.54 13.33
CA LEU A 263 -6.79 -25.40 12.11
C LEU A 263 -5.50 -26.21 12.23
N ASP A 264 -5.39 -27.27 11.44
CA ASP A 264 -4.17 -28.06 11.32
C ASP A 264 -3.31 -27.55 10.16
N LEU A 265 -2.19 -26.91 10.49
CA LEU A 265 -1.24 -26.39 9.49
C LEU A 265 -0.31 -27.48 8.91
N THR A 266 -0.47 -28.74 9.27
CA THR A 266 0.19 -29.87 8.59
C THR A 266 -0.62 -30.35 7.39
N GLU A 267 -1.94 -30.06 7.37
CA GLU A 267 -2.86 -30.44 6.30
C GLU A 267 -2.81 -29.41 5.16
N GLU A 268 -2.56 -29.88 3.93
CA GLU A 268 -2.42 -29.02 2.75
C GLU A 268 -3.68 -28.22 2.40
N LYS A 269 -4.89 -28.80 2.60
CA LYS A 269 -6.16 -28.09 2.39
C LYS A 269 -6.37 -26.98 3.42
N SER A 270 -5.99 -27.22 4.67
CA SER A 270 -6.05 -26.22 5.74
C SER A 270 -5.08 -25.07 5.48
N LYS A 271 -3.85 -25.36 5.04
CA LYS A 271 -2.90 -24.34 4.59
C LYS A 271 -3.48 -23.47 3.47
N PHE A 272 -4.04 -24.10 2.45
CA PHE A 272 -4.64 -23.36 1.34
C PHE A 272 -5.79 -22.46 1.80
N SER A 273 -6.69 -22.99 2.64
CA SER A 273 -7.85 -22.23 3.12
C SER A 273 -7.46 -21.04 3.98
N VAL A 274 -6.53 -21.21 4.92
CA VAL A 274 -6.08 -20.11 5.77
C VAL A 274 -5.36 -19.03 4.94
N SER A 275 -4.50 -19.45 4.02
CA SER A 275 -3.77 -18.52 3.14
C SER A 275 -4.73 -17.71 2.27
N SER A 276 -5.70 -18.37 1.63
CA SER A 276 -6.68 -17.71 0.75
C SER A 276 -7.46 -16.62 1.49
N VAL A 277 -8.02 -16.94 2.66
CA VAL A 277 -8.83 -15.98 3.42
C VAL A 277 -7.95 -14.89 4.06
N ALA A 278 -6.81 -15.26 4.64
CA ALA A 278 -5.91 -14.29 5.27
C ALA A 278 -5.29 -13.31 4.26
N MET A 279 -4.95 -13.78 3.03
CA MET A 279 -4.46 -12.89 1.96
C MET A 279 -5.51 -11.86 1.57
N GLU A 280 -6.74 -12.29 1.27
CA GLU A 280 -7.80 -11.36 0.84
C GLU A 280 -8.14 -10.36 1.96
N THR A 281 -8.21 -10.82 3.22
CA THR A 281 -8.41 -9.94 4.37
C THR A 281 -7.26 -8.93 4.53
N SER A 282 -6.02 -9.37 4.38
CA SER A 282 -4.87 -8.49 4.54
C SER A 282 -4.71 -7.49 3.39
N LYS A 283 -5.17 -7.82 2.17
CA LYS A 283 -5.22 -6.88 1.04
C LYS A 283 -6.10 -5.66 1.35
N VAL A 284 -7.24 -5.86 2.02
CA VAL A 284 -8.09 -4.75 2.50
C VAL A 284 -7.30 -3.84 3.43
N GLY A 285 -6.62 -4.43 4.42
CA GLY A 285 -5.80 -3.67 5.36
C GLY A 285 -4.64 -2.93 4.70
N MET A 286 -3.97 -3.58 3.76
CA MET A 286 -2.88 -2.97 2.99
C MET A 286 -3.36 -1.80 2.14
N ALA A 287 -4.49 -1.92 1.45
CA ALA A 287 -5.05 -0.83 0.65
C ALA A 287 -5.36 0.40 1.53
N ARG A 288 -6.10 0.22 2.63
CA ARG A 288 -6.41 1.30 3.59
C ARG A 288 -5.14 1.92 4.19
N PHE A 289 -4.13 1.09 4.46
CA PHE A 289 -2.86 1.57 4.97
C PHE A 289 -2.11 2.42 3.93
N VAL A 290 -2.00 1.97 2.69
CA VAL A 290 -1.33 2.69 1.59
C VAL A 290 -1.97 4.06 1.37
N ASP A 291 -3.30 4.11 1.27
CA ASP A 291 -4.05 5.34 1.08
C ASP A 291 -3.81 6.33 2.22
N SER A 292 -3.96 5.85 3.46
CA SER A 292 -3.72 6.67 4.66
C SER A 292 -2.27 7.14 4.78
N TRP A 293 -1.33 6.27 4.40
CA TRP A 293 0.10 6.58 4.42
C TRP A 293 0.44 7.65 3.39
N ASN A 294 -0.05 7.51 2.17
CA ASN A 294 0.26 8.46 1.10
C ASN A 294 -0.35 9.85 1.35
N MET A 295 -1.42 9.92 2.13
CA MET A 295 -2.09 11.16 2.54
C MET A 295 -1.67 11.70 3.91
N HIS A 296 -0.79 10.99 4.66
CA HIS A 296 -0.40 11.50 5.99
C HIS A 296 0.56 12.70 5.89
N PRO A 297 0.41 13.72 6.75
CA PRO A 297 1.25 14.90 6.70
C PRO A 297 2.68 14.64 7.23
N ILE A 298 3.67 15.02 6.43
CA ILE A 298 5.09 15.07 6.84
C ILE A 298 5.40 16.52 7.22
N PRO A 299 5.86 16.80 8.46
CA PRO A 299 6.13 18.16 8.91
C PRO A 299 7.05 18.94 7.96
N GLY A 300 6.60 20.11 7.53
CA GLY A 300 7.36 21.02 6.67
C GLY A 300 7.49 20.57 5.20
N ARG A 301 6.88 19.43 4.80
CA ARG A 301 7.02 18.90 3.43
C ARG A 301 5.70 18.62 2.71
N GLY A 302 4.59 18.47 3.41
CA GLY A 302 3.30 18.06 2.84
C GLY A 302 3.03 16.56 3.02
N THR A 303 2.25 15.97 2.12
CA THR A 303 1.97 14.52 2.09
C THR A 303 2.90 13.81 1.10
N PRO A 304 3.14 12.50 1.23
CA PRO A 304 3.85 11.73 0.20
C PRO A 304 3.27 11.94 -1.21
N ASP A 305 1.94 12.00 -1.33
CA ASP A 305 1.23 12.26 -2.59
C ASP A 305 1.45 13.67 -3.14
N PHE A 306 1.69 14.64 -2.28
CA PHE A 306 2.08 15.99 -2.71
C PHE A 306 3.57 16.05 -3.07
N ILE A 307 4.45 15.46 -2.25
CA ILE A 307 5.90 15.60 -2.39
C ILE A 307 6.40 15.01 -3.71
N TRP A 308 5.87 13.86 -4.14
CA TRP A 308 6.33 13.19 -5.38
C TRP A 308 6.14 14.06 -6.62
N THR A 309 5.14 14.94 -6.63
CA THR A 309 4.87 15.82 -7.77
C THR A 309 5.80 17.02 -7.85
N GLN A 310 6.53 17.35 -6.75
CA GLN A 310 7.37 18.55 -6.68
C GLN A 310 8.67 18.40 -7.47
N GLN A 311 9.29 17.24 -7.42
CA GLN A 311 10.56 16.95 -8.10
C GLN A 311 10.53 15.53 -8.66
N ASN A 312 9.66 15.26 -9.61
CA ASN A 312 9.61 13.98 -10.29
C ASN A 312 10.62 13.95 -11.44
N ARG A 313 11.55 12.99 -11.36
CA ARG A 313 12.56 12.69 -12.39
C ARG A 313 12.62 11.19 -12.72
N ALA A 314 11.60 10.41 -12.37
CA ALA A 314 11.50 9.05 -12.87
C ALA A 314 11.45 9.09 -14.41
N ALA A 315 12.26 8.27 -15.07
CA ALA A 315 12.37 8.29 -16.52
C ALA A 315 11.15 7.64 -17.17
N PRO A 316 10.30 8.39 -17.89
CA PRO A 316 9.19 7.79 -18.62
C PRO A 316 9.66 6.70 -19.56
N ILE A 317 8.96 5.56 -19.58
CA ILE A 317 9.30 4.43 -20.44
C ILE A 317 8.08 3.99 -21.24
N PRO A 318 8.20 3.77 -22.56
CA PRO A 318 7.10 3.27 -23.34
C PRO A 318 6.66 1.88 -22.87
N PRO A 319 5.35 1.58 -22.83
CA PRO A 319 4.85 0.28 -22.33
C PRO A 319 5.45 -0.93 -23.03
N TYR A 320 5.75 -0.83 -24.33
CA TYR A 320 6.36 -1.92 -25.10
C TYR A 320 7.84 -2.17 -24.74
N ALA A 321 8.51 -1.24 -24.06
CA ALA A 321 9.90 -1.41 -23.64
C ALA A 321 10.02 -2.14 -22.28
N VAL A 322 8.92 -2.22 -21.50
CA VAL A 322 8.89 -2.99 -20.25
C VAL A 322 8.37 -4.39 -20.57
N PRO A 323 9.22 -5.42 -20.52
CA PRO A 323 8.83 -6.75 -20.94
C PRO A 323 7.62 -7.28 -20.17
N SER A 324 6.78 -8.06 -20.84
CA SER A 324 5.76 -8.86 -20.13
C SER A 324 6.43 -9.86 -19.19
N LEU A 325 5.68 -10.45 -18.27
CA LEU A 325 6.23 -11.47 -17.36
C LEU A 325 6.88 -12.61 -18.13
N HIS A 326 6.21 -13.09 -19.17
CA HIS A 326 6.71 -14.20 -20.01
C HIS A 326 8.04 -13.86 -20.69
N GLU A 327 8.13 -12.69 -21.34
CA GLU A 327 9.35 -12.20 -21.98
C GLU A 327 10.50 -12.02 -20.97
N ALA A 328 10.20 -11.44 -19.80
CA ALA A 328 11.18 -11.24 -18.75
C ALA A 328 11.75 -12.57 -18.21
N VAL A 329 10.89 -13.57 -17.99
CA VAL A 329 11.31 -14.92 -17.55
C VAL A 329 12.18 -15.58 -18.61
N LEU A 330 11.75 -15.61 -19.86
CA LEU A 330 12.54 -16.21 -20.95
C LEU A 330 13.90 -15.53 -21.11
N ALA A 331 13.93 -14.19 -21.06
CA ALA A 331 15.19 -13.44 -21.16
C ALA A 331 16.14 -13.73 -19.99
N TYR A 332 15.60 -13.79 -18.78
CA TYR A 332 16.36 -14.11 -17.57
C TYR A 332 16.97 -15.53 -17.66
N GLU A 333 16.14 -16.53 -17.98
CA GLU A 333 16.57 -17.93 -18.06
C GLU A 333 17.61 -18.13 -19.18
N ALA A 334 17.43 -17.50 -20.33
CA ALA A 334 18.38 -17.52 -21.41
C ALA A 334 19.73 -16.88 -21.08
N ALA A 335 19.71 -15.77 -20.33
CA ALA A 335 20.93 -15.04 -19.97
C ALA A 335 21.71 -15.68 -18.82
N THR A 336 21.02 -16.30 -17.86
CA THR A 336 21.63 -16.80 -16.61
C THR A 336 21.79 -18.31 -16.58
N GLY A 337 21.07 -19.05 -17.43
CA GLY A 337 20.95 -20.51 -17.37
C GLY A 337 20.15 -21.02 -16.16
N GLY A 338 19.59 -20.11 -15.34
CA GLY A 338 18.76 -20.45 -14.18
C GLY A 338 17.30 -20.62 -14.58
N THR A 339 16.53 -21.34 -13.77
CA THR A 339 15.08 -21.50 -13.95
C THR A 339 14.34 -20.85 -12.79
N LEU A 340 13.32 -20.02 -13.11
CA LEU A 340 12.48 -19.38 -12.12
C LEU A 340 11.28 -20.24 -11.77
N VAL A 341 11.06 -20.42 -10.46
CA VAL A 341 9.92 -21.19 -9.97
C VAL A 341 8.62 -20.43 -10.25
N PRO A 342 7.62 -21.04 -10.93
CA PRO A 342 6.31 -20.43 -11.12
C PRO A 342 5.62 -20.12 -9.78
N PRO A 343 4.70 -19.13 -9.74
CA PRO A 343 3.88 -18.88 -8.58
C PRO A 343 3.08 -20.13 -8.19
N HIS A 344 3.03 -20.43 -6.90
CA HIS A 344 2.26 -21.55 -6.36
C HIS A 344 1.54 -21.14 -5.07
N THR A 345 0.56 -21.93 -4.66
CA THR A 345 -0.24 -21.69 -3.47
C THR A 345 0.50 -22.13 -2.20
N PHE A 346 0.10 -21.58 -1.06
CA PHE A 346 0.47 -22.14 0.24
C PHE A 346 -0.51 -23.26 0.56
N GLY A 347 -0.03 -24.50 0.51
CA GLY A 347 -0.87 -25.68 0.53
C GLY A 347 -1.51 -26.02 -0.83
N LEU A 348 -2.42 -26.97 -0.85
CA LEU A 348 -3.01 -27.52 -2.06
C LEU A 348 -4.45 -27.06 -2.25
N ASP A 349 -4.73 -26.39 -3.38
CA ASP A 349 -6.09 -26.18 -3.84
C ASP A 349 -6.57 -27.44 -4.60
N VAL A 350 -7.37 -28.24 -3.91
CA VAL A 350 -7.94 -29.48 -4.47
C VAL A 350 -8.97 -29.22 -5.60
N LEU A 351 -9.45 -27.98 -5.74
CA LEU A 351 -10.36 -27.57 -6.81
C LEU A 351 -9.66 -26.90 -8.00
N ALA A 352 -8.33 -26.77 -7.97
CA ALA A 352 -7.56 -26.07 -9.00
C ALA A 352 -7.82 -26.58 -10.42
N HIS A 353 -8.15 -27.86 -10.58
CA HIS A 353 -8.47 -28.47 -11.87
C HIS A 353 -9.94 -28.32 -12.32
N SER A 354 -10.76 -27.66 -11.52
CA SER A 354 -12.19 -27.43 -11.81
C SER A 354 -12.54 -25.95 -11.70
N PRO A 355 -12.40 -25.15 -12.77
CA PRO A 355 -12.70 -23.71 -12.75
C PRO A 355 -14.12 -23.38 -12.30
N ALA A 356 -15.10 -24.23 -12.64
CA ALA A 356 -16.50 -24.04 -12.22
C ALA A 356 -16.65 -24.12 -10.70
N LYS A 357 -16.07 -25.15 -10.06
CA LYS A 357 -16.11 -25.34 -8.60
C LYS A 357 -15.30 -24.26 -7.87
N THR A 358 -14.17 -23.83 -8.43
CA THR A 358 -13.39 -22.70 -7.89
C THR A 358 -14.22 -21.42 -7.91
N LEU A 359 -14.89 -21.12 -9.03
CA LEU A 359 -15.77 -19.95 -9.14
C LEU A 359 -16.95 -20.03 -8.17
N GLU A 360 -17.57 -21.21 -8.03
CA GLU A 360 -18.64 -21.43 -7.06
C GLU A 360 -18.18 -21.18 -5.62
N ARG A 361 -17.01 -21.69 -5.24
CA ARG A 361 -16.41 -21.43 -3.92
C ARG A 361 -16.22 -19.91 -3.69
N GLU A 362 -15.65 -19.21 -4.66
CA GLU A 362 -15.45 -17.76 -4.55
C GLU A 362 -16.78 -16.99 -4.43
N GLN A 363 -17.79 -17.38 -5.19
CA GLN A 363 -19.12 -16.75 -5.12
C GLN A 363 -19.79 -16.98 -3.76
N GLN A 364 -19.73 -18.21 -3.24
CA GLN A 364 -20.28 -18.53 -1.94
C GLN A 364 -19.53 -17.82 -0.81
N MET A 365 -18.18 -17.71 -0.90
CA MET A 365 -17.41 -16.94 0.05
C MET A 365 -17.82 -15.47 0.07
N ARG A 366 -17.94 -14.82 -1.09
CA ARG A 366 -18.35 -13.40 -1.20
C ARG A 366 -19.79 -13.17 -0.74
N HIS A 367 -20.67 -14.16 -0.92
CA HIS A 367 -22.06 -14.07 -0.46
C HIS A 367 -22.15 -14.09 1.06
N ASN A 368 -21.35 -14.93 1.72
CA ASN A 368 -21.45 -15.16 3.17
C ASN A 368 -20.53 -14.26 4.00
N PHE A 369 -19.49 -13.70 3.40
CA PHE A 369 -18.46 -12.94 4.12
C PHE A 369 -18.10 -11.66 3.39
N ASN A 370 -18.16 -10.55 4.12
CA ASN A 370 -17.64 -9.26 3.68
C ASN A 370 -16.20 -9.08 4.21
N LEU A 371 -15.23 -8.97 3.32
CA LEU A 371 -13.81 -8.84 3.67
C LEU A 371 -13.51 -7.54 4.45
N GLU A 372 -14.24 -6.47 4.16
CA GLU A 372 -14.13 -5.19 4.86
C GLU A 372 -14.54 -5.34 6.34
N ASP A 373 -15.64 -6.06 6.60
CA ASP A 373 -16.13 -6.34 7.96
C ASP A 373 -15.18 -7.30 8.70
N ILE A 374 -14.70 -8.35 8.03
CA ILE A 374 -13.69 -9.26 8.60
C ILE A 374 -12.46 -8.47 9.07
N PHE A 375 -11.91 -7.62 8.21
CA PHE A 375 -10.73 -6.83 8.54
C PHE A 375 -11.02 -5.84 9.68
N SER A 376 -12.13 -5.09 9.59
CA SER A 376 -12.49 -4.09 10.59
C SER A 376 -12.67 -4.69 11.98
N ARG A 377 -13.30 -5.86 12.09
CA ARG A 377 -13.43 -6.59 13.37
C ARG A 377 -12.08 -7.08 13.88
N ALA A 378 -11.26 -7.69 13.00
CA ALA A 378 -9.96 -8.23 13.39
C ALA A 378 -9.04 -7.14 13.97
N VAL A 379 -8.98 -5.94 13.37
CA VAL A 379 -8.13 -4.85 13.86
C VAL A 379 -8.66 -4.19 15.14
N ASN A 380 -9.90 -4.43 15.49
CA ASN A 380 -10.53 -4.02 16.75
C ASN A 380 -10.58 -5.15 17.81
N GLY A 381 -9.85 -6.25 17.57
CA GLY A 381 -9.67 -7.34 18.53
C GLY A 381 -10.72 -8.46 18.45
N ASP A 382 -11.70 -8.35 17.54
CA ASP A 382 -12.67 -9.43 17.28
C ASP A 382 -12.24 -10.25 16.05
N GLY A 383 -11.46 -11.32 16.30
CA GLY A 383 -11.03 -12.25 15.26
C GLY A 383 -12.09 -13.28 14.83
N THR A 384 -13.25 -13.31 15.47
CA THR A 384 -14.25 -14.38 15.32
C THR A 384 -14.71 -14.55 13.88
N LEU A 385 -14.99 -13.45 13.17
CA LEU A 385 -15.47 -13.50 11.79
C LEU A 385 -14.39 -14.01 10.82
N LEU A 386 -13.12 -13.65 11.03
CA LEU A 386 -11.99 -14.20 10.26
C LEU A 386 -11.85 -15.71 10.48
N GLN A 387 -11.96 -16.16 11.72
CA GLN A 387 -11.90 -17.58 12.07
C GLN A 387 -13.04 -18.35 11.41
N GLN A 388 -14.26 -17.86 11.47
CA GLN A 388 -15.42 -18.44 10.80
C GLN A 388 -15.23 -18.54 9.28
N ALA A 389 -14.69 -17.49 8.66
CA ALA A 389 -14.42 -17.47 7.22
C ALA A 389 -13.40 -18.53 6.81
N VAL A 390 -12.32 -18.73 7.60
CA VAL A 390 -11.32 -19.79 7.34
C VAL A 390 -11.95 -21.18 7.44
N ILE A 391 -12.70 -21.44 8.51
CA ILE A 391 -13.36 -22.74 8.72
C ILE A 391 -14.39 -23.00 7.62
N TYR A 392 -15.17 -21.98 7.26
CA TYR A 392 -16.18 -22.08 6.19
C TYR A 392 -15.51 -22.35 4.84
N HIS A 393 -14.45 -21.62 4.48
CA HIS A 393 -13.72 -21.85 3.23
C HIS A 393 -13.19 -23.28 3.12
N ARG A 394 -12.64 -23.84 4.21
CA ARG A 394 -12.19 -25.24 4.23
C ARG A 394 -13.34 -26.21 3.99
N ARG A 395 -14.43 -26.09 4.77
CA ARG A 395 -15.61 -26.97 4.66
C ARG A 395 -16.28 -26.87 3.28
N LEU A 396 -16.39 -25.65 2.75
CA LEU A 396 -16.92 -25.41 1.41
C LEU A 396 -16.05 -26.09 0.34
N THR A 397 -14.72 -25.94 0.44
CA THR A 397 -13.77 -26.60 -0.47
C THR A 397 -13.93 -28.14 -0.42
N GLU A 398 -14.14 -28.72 0.77
CA GLU A 398 -14.40 -30.15 0.94
C GLU A 398 -15.76 -30.58 0.38
N SER A 399 -16.80 -29.78 0.53
CA SER A 399 -18.15 -30.08 0.03
C SER A 399 -18.29 -30.02 -1.50
N LEU A 400 -17.37 -29.30 -2.15
CA LEU A 400 -17.32 -29.17 -3.61
C LEU A 400 -16.44 -30.24 -4.29
N LEU A 401 -15.77 -31.11 -3.54
CA LEU A 401 -15.00 -32.23 -4.10
C LEU A 401 -15.92 -33.25 -4.77
#